data_fbd3aaed4f7256cc6e677677ca6596c7
#
_entry.id   fbd3aaed4f7256cc6e677677ca6596c7
#
_cell.length_a   1.000
_cell.length_b   1.000
_cell.length_c   1.000
_cell.angle_alpha   90.00
_cell.angle_beta   90.00
_cell.angle_gamma   90.00
#
_symmetry.space_group_name_H-M   'P 1'
#
loop_
_entity.id
_entity.type
_entity.pdbx_description
1 polymer ?
#
loop_
_entity_poly.entity_id
_entity_poly.type
_entity_poly.pdbx_seq_one_letter_code
_entity_poly.pdbx_strand_id
1 'polypeptide(L)'
;MRASRLALTILALCFIGFVALFSGGFAALGQTAASFAAFLDALWPEAAHEGITRPTFDVAFAGLTPDPNVLAAMRREPEYGKPMGAYLAGLVSPARIGMGQRKSAQWADTLRSVQNKYGVDQAILVSIWGIESSFGAGAQPWDVFRSIATLAQAGFQQPLFHDEMLSALRILQDGHIARREFVGSWAGAMGQPQFLPSSYLRYAVDFDGDGKADIWRSVPDVLASIANYLQKTGWQPGVPWGFEVVVPASFDYRLSRGTFGEWTQRGVQRPDGRPLPAAGQAILFFPTGAAGPAFLVTDNFIVLKRFNNSDAYALAVAVLADRLRGLPGVLAAWPADDVQPSRRERIALQHRLAALGYKIADFDGHFDFELRDAVRELQVRFGMVPDGHPSRAFLDQVGVAAAR
;
A
#
# COMPACT_ATOMS: atom_id res chain seq x y z
N MET A 1 -59.93 -6.02 39.80
CA MET A 1 -59.41 -7.29 39.26
C MET A 1 -59.37 -7.33 37.73
N ARG A 2 -58.80 -6.34 37.07
CA ARG A 2 -58.64 -6.34 35.57
C ARG A 2 -57.28 -5.83 35.08
N ALA A 3 -56.29 -5.64 35.96
CA ALA A 3 -54.95 -5.11 35.58
C ALA A 3 -53.83 -6.18 35.50
N SER A 4 -54.08 -7.42 35.92
CA SER A 4 -53.02 -8.44 36.00
C SER A 4 -52.97 -9.46 34.84
N ARG A 5 -53.87 -9.36 33.84
CA ARG A 5 -53.85 -10.26 32.67
C ARG A 5 -53.17 -9.68 31.42
N LEU A 6 -52.90 -8.36 31.38
CA LEU A 6 -52.26 -7.75 30.22
C LEU A 6 -50.70 -7.77 30.32
N ALA A 7 -50.16 -7.85 31.53
CA ALA A 7 -48.72 -7.90 31.75
C ALA A 7 -48.05 -9.27 31.39
N LEU A 8 -48.81 -10.36 31.47
CA LEU A 8 -48.27 -11.70 31.18
C LEU A 8 -48.21 -12.01 29.69
N THR A 9 -49.06 -11.38 28.87
CA THR A 9 -49.09 -11.63 27.42
C THR A 9 -47.95 -10.87 26.70
N ILE A 10 -47.50 -9.74 27.20
CA ILE A 10 -46.39 -8.97 26.63
C ILE A 10 -45.02 -9.63 26.94
N LEU A 11 -44.91 -10.28 28.13
CA LEU A 11 -43.66 -10.98 28.48
C LEU A 11 -43.41 -12.25 27.64
N ALA A 12 -44.47 -12.95 27.23
CA ALA A 12 -44.38 -14.16 26.40
C ALA A 12 -43.98 -13.84 24.96
N LEU A 13 -44.40 -12.69 24.42
CA LEU A 13 -44.03 -12.27 23.06
C LEU A 13 -42.58 -11.75 22.95
N CYS A 14 -42.04 -11.12 24.01
CA CYS A 14 -40.63 -10.71 24.03
C CYS A 14 -39.66 -11.90 24.16
N PHE A 15 -40.07 -13.01 24.82
CA PHE A 15 -39.22 -14.18 25.01
C PHE A 15 -39.12 -15.03 23.74
N ILE A 16 -40.18 -15.11 22.91
CA ILE A 16 -40.18 -15.83 21.65
C ILE A 16 -39.38 -15.08 20.58
N GLY A 17 -39.42 -13.74 20.56
CA GLY A 17 -38.59 -12.92 19.66
C GLY A 17 -37.08 -12.98 19.97
N PHE A 18 -36.72 -13.14 21.25
CA PHE A 18 -35.30 -13.19 21.65
C PHE A 18 -34.66 -14.57 21.34
N VAL A 19 -35.41 -15.66 21.45
CA VAL A 19 -34.91 -17.00 21.08
C VAL A 19 -34.77 -17.16 19.56
N ALA A 20 -35.64 -16.54 18.76
CA ALA A 20 -35.53 -16.59 17.28
C ALA A 20 -34.37 -15.77 16.75
N LEU A 21 -33.96 -14.66 17.38
CA LEU A 21 -32.82 -13.87 17.00
C LEU A 21 -31.49 -14.55 17.35
N PHE A 22 -31.43 -15.32 18.45
CA PHE A 22 -30.23 -16.07 18.80
C PHE A 22 -30.04 -17.33 17.94
N SER A 23 -31.11 -18.03 17.60
CA SER A 23 -31.03 -19.22 16.75
C SER A 23 -30.70 -18.90 15.29
N GLY A 24 -31.14 -17.76 14.76
CA GLY A 24 -30.76 -17.28 13.44
C GLY A 24 -29.28 -16.89 13.33
N GLY A 25 -28.72 -16.28 14.36
CA GLY A 25 -27.31 -15.90 14.42
C GLY A 25 -26.36 -17.10 14.49
N PHE A 26 -26.69 -18.13 15.24
CA PHE A 26 -25.88 -19.36 15.32
C PHE A 26 -25.94 -20.19 14.03
N ALA A 27 -27.10 -20.26 13.38
CA ALA A 27 -27.25 -20.96 12.11
C ALA A 27 -26.48 -20.25 10.96
N ALA A 28 -26.52 -18.93 10.91
CA ALA A 28 -25.75 -18.14 9.94
C ALA A 28 -24.23 -18.24 10.14
N LEU A 29 -23.76 -18.22 11.38
CA LEU A 29 -22.33 -18.42 11.70
C LEU A 29 -21.87 -19.85 11.39
N GLY A 30 -22.68 -20.86 11.64
CA GLY A 30 -22.38 -22.25 11.29
C GLY A 30 -22.33 -22.46 9.78
N GLN A 31 -23.23 -21.84 9.03
CA GLN A 31 -23.27 -21.95 7.58
C GLN A 31 -22.07 -21.23 6.91
N THR A 32 -21.62 -20.09 7.45
CA THR A 32 -20.42 -19.38 6.97
C THR A 32 -19.14 -20.15 7.29
N ALA A 33 -19.05 -20.79 8.45
CA ALA A 33 -17.89 -21.61 8.83
C ALA A 33 -17.78 -22.87 7.98
N ALA A 34 -18.90 -23.57 7.71
CA ALA A 34 -18.92 -24.73 6.82
C ALA A 34 -18.55 -24.37 5.37
N SER A 35 -19.02 -23.21 4.86
CA SER A 35 -18.66 -22.71 3.55
C SER A 35 -17.17 -22.29 3.46
N PHE A 36 -16.60 -21.83 4.58
CA PHE A 36 -15.17 -21.48 4.65
C PHE A 36 -14.28 -22.74 4.63
N ALA A 37 -14.64 -23.76 5.38
CA ALA A 37 -13.93 -25.03 5.35
C ALA A 37 -13.95 -25.65 3.95
N ALA A 38 -15.12 -25.67 3.29
CA ALA A 38 -15.23 -26.16 1.92
C ALA A 38 -14.40 -25.32 0.92
N PHE A 39 -14.33 -24.00 1.12
CA PHE A 39 -13.47 -23.13 0.32
C PHE A 39 -11.99 -23.49 0.49
N LEU A 40 -11.53 -23.73 1.71
CA LEU A 40 -10.16 -24.14 1.99
C LEU A 40 -9.86 -25.53 1.41
N ASP A 41 -10.79 -26.50 1.57
CA ASP A 41 -10.63 -27.85 1.01
C ASP A 41 -10.53 -27.83 -0.52
N ALA A 42 -11.23 -26.91 -1.19
CA ALA A 42 -11.16 -26.74 -2.64
C ALA A 42 -9.77 -26.28 -3.13
N LEU A 43 -8.94 -25.69 -2.30
CA LEU A 43 -7.56 -25.30 -2.62
C LEU A 43 -6.59 -26.51 -2.63
N TRP A 44 -6.95 -27.64 -1.97
CA TRP A 44 -6.04 -28.75 -1.78
C TRP A 44 -5.48 -29.35 -3.09
N PRO A 45 -6.28 -29.62 -4.15
CA PRO A 45 -5.75 -30.20 -5.38
C PRO A 45 -4.64 -29.34 -6.01
N GLU A 46 -4.78 -28.04 -5.97
CA GLU A 46 -3.80 -27.10 -6.50
C GLU A 46 -2.55 -27.05 -5.62
N ALA A 47 -2.72 -26.93 -4.30
CA ALA A 47 -1.62 -26.97 -3.34
C ALA A 47 -0.81 -28.28 -3.45
N ALA A 48 -1.50 -29.42 -3.61
CA ALA A 48 -0.86 -30.72 -3.84
C ALA A 48 -0.08 -30.78 -5.17
N HIS A 49 -0.63 -30.19 -6.24
CA HIS A 49 0.05 -30.09 -7.53
C HIS A 49 1.32 -29.25 -7.45
N GLU A 50 1.33 -28.21 -6.63
CA GLU A 50 2.52 -27.40 -6.32
C GLU A 50 3.50 -28.07 -5.32
N GLY A 51 3.21 -29.31 -4.91
CA GLY A 51 4.08 -30.09 -4.03
C GLY A 51 3.95 -29.75 -2.56
N ILE A 52 2.86 -29.11 -2.12
CA ILE A 52 2.55 -28.93 -0.70
C ILE A 52 2.10 -30.28 -0.12
N THR A 53 2.67 -30.65 1.03
CA THR A 53 2.28 -31.88 1.70
C THR A 53 0.95 -31.75 2.45
N ARG A 54 0.20 -32.84 2.56
CA ARG A 54 -1.07 -32.83 3.29
C ARG A 54 -0.90 -32.39 4.77
N PRO A 55 0.12 -32.85 5.52
CA PRO A 55 0.36 -32.36 6.87
C PRO A 55 0.59 -30.86 6.97
N THR A 56 1.33 -30.24 6.03
CA THR A 56 1.53 -28.79 5.99
C THR A 56 0.22 -28.06 5.76
N PHE A 57 -0.59 -28.54 4.81
CA PHE A 57 -1.88 -27.97 4.50
C PHE A 57 -2.82 -28.03 5.71
N ASP A 58 -2.92 -29.19 6.35
CA ASP A 58 -3.77 -29.38 7.52
C ASP A 58 -3.36 -28.50 8.70
N VAL A 59 -2.07 -28.38 8.98
CA VAL A 59 -1.54 -27.51 10.04
C VAL A 59 -1.77 -26.02 9.72
N ALA A 60 -1.66 -25.62 8.44
CA ALA A 60 -1.89 -24.25 8.03
C ALA A 60 -3.31 -23.76 8.31
N PHE A 61 -4.30 -24.60 8.00
CA PHE A 61 -5.71 -24.25 8.03
C PHE A 61 -6.52 -24.84 9.20
N ALA A 62 -5.88 -25.58 10.10
CA ALA A 62 -6.55 -26.24 11.23
C ALA A 62 -7.40 -25.26 12.05
N GLY A 63 -8.71 -25.53 12.11
CA GLY A 63 -9.66 -24.77 12.92
C GLY A 63 -9.89 -23.31 12.52
N LEU A 64 -9.43 -22.90 11.34
CA LEU A 64 -9.64 -21.52 10.88
C LEU A 64 -11.12 -21.26 10.56
N THR A 65 -11.54 -20.07 10.88
CA THR A 65 -12.83 -19.47 10.52
C THR A 65 -12.61 -18.08 9.94
N PRO A 66 -13.51 -17.54 9.11
CA PRO A 66 -13.38 -16.18 8.61
C PRO A 66 -13.17 -15.18 9.74
N ASP A 67 -12.34 -14.18 9.52
CA ASP A 67 -12.11 -13.12 10.51
C ASP A 67 -12.98 -11.89 10.22
N PRO A 68 -13.99 -11.59 11.06
CA PRO A 68 -14.85 -10.44 10.85
C PRO A 68 -14.11 -9.11 10.94
N ASN A 69 -12.99 -9.05 11.67
CA ASN A 69 -12.18 -7.84 11.77
C ASN A 69 -11.37 -7.59 10.48
N VAL A 70 -10.91 -8.66 9.81
CA VAL A 70 -10.31 -8.57 8.47
C VAL A 70 -11.32 -8.01 7.48
N LEU A 71 -12.55 -8.53 7.48
CA LEU A 71 -13.62 -8.02 6.62
C LEU A 71 -13.98 -6.55 6.94
N ALA A 72 -13.94 -6.17 8.21
CA ALA A 72 -14.15 -4.78 8.61
C ALA A 72 -12.99 -3.87 8.17
N ALA A 73 -11.74 -4.33 8.27
CA ALA A 73 -10.57 -3.59 7.81
C ALA A 73 -10.59 -3.41 6.28
N MET A 74 -10.92 -4.47 5.53
CA MET A 74 -11.08 -4.43 4.07
C MET A 74 -12.06 -3.34 3.61
N ARG A 75 -13.17 -3.14 4.34
CA ARG A 75 -14.20 -2.13 3.99
C ARG A 75 -13.77 -0.70 4.30
N ARG A 76 -12.84 -0.48 5.21
CA ARG A 76 -12.41 0.86 5.64
C ARG A 76 -11.43 1.52 4.68
N GLU A 77 -10.70 0.74 3.91
CA GLU A 77 -9.65 1.20 2.98
C GLU A 77 -8.86 2.43 3.52
N PRO A 78 -8.10 2.29 4.62
CA PRO A 78 -7.59 3.43 5.40
C PRO A 78 -6.58 4.32 4.65
N GLU A 79 -6.11 3.89 3.48
CA GLU A 79 -5.13 4.60 2.67
C GLU A 79 -5.75 5.58 1.68
N TYR A 80 -7.06 5.45 1.41
CA TYR A 80 -7.76 6.27 0.42
C TYR A 80 -8.59 7.37 1.10
N GLY A 81 -8.83 8.45 0.37
CA GLY A 81 -9.71 9.54 0.82
C GLY A 81 -9.10 10.48 1.86
N LYS A 82 -7.85 10.28 2.29
CA LYS A 82 -7.18 11.20 3.21
C LYS A 82 -6.48 12.33 2.44
N PRO A 83 -6.53 13.58 2.94
CA PRO A 83 -5.69 14.65 2.39
C PRO A 83 -4.21 14.26 2.39
N MET A 84 -3.52 14.55 1.28
CA MET A 84 -2.11 14.18 1.09
C MET A 84 -1.21 14.74 2.20
N GLY A 85 -1.39 16.02 2.55
CA GLY A 85 -0.62 16.67 3.60
C GLY A 85 -0.81 16.02 4.97
N ALA A 86 -2.04 15.62 5.31
CA ALA A 86 -2.33 14.93 6.58
C ALA A 86 -1.73 13.51 6.61
N TYR A 87 -1.77 12.80 5.48
CA TYR A 87 -1.14 11.49 5.35
C TYR A 87 0.38 11.58 5.58
N LEU A 88 1.05 12.52 4.90
CA LEU A 88 2.48 12.74 5.06
C LEU A 88 2.84 13.15 6.50
N ALA A 89 2.09 14.07 7.10
CA ALA A 89 2.35 14.53 8.47
C ALA A 89 2.28 13.38 9.49
N GLY A 90 1.38 12.41 9.29
CA GLY A 90 1.28 11.21 10.12
C GLY A 90 2.48 10.27 9.99
N LEU A 91 3.05 10.16 8.79
CA LEU A 91 4.16 9.25 8.51
C LEU A 91 5.54 9.92 8.63
N VAL A 92 5.67 11.21 8.40
CA VAL A 92 6.93 11.98 8.48
C VAL A 92 6.97 12.82 9.76
N SER A 93 6.66 12.20 10.89
CA SER A 93 6.62 12.88 12.19
C SER A 93 8.02 13.10 12.77
N PRO A 94 8.23 14.14 13.63
CA PRO A 94 9.50 14.34 14.32
C PRO A 94 9.96 13.12 15.11
N ALA A 95 9.04 12.37 15.71
CA ALA A 95 9.35 11.16 16.46
C ALA A 95 9.91 10.06 15.55
N ARG A 96 9.30 9.83 14.35
CA ARG A 96 9.79 8.84 13.39
C ARG A 96 11.13 9.28 12.79
N ILE A 97 11.32 10.56 12.48
CA ILE A 97 12.61 11.10 12.01
C ILE A 97 13.70 10.84 13.05
N GLY A 98 13.49 11.23 14.31
CA GLY A 98 14.48 11.03 15.37
C GLY A 98 14.78 9.55 15.64
N MET A 99 13.76 8.67 15.57
CA MET A 99 13.98 7.23 15.66
C MET A 99 14.78 6.71 14.47
N GLY A 100 14.44 7.09 13.25
CA GLY A 100 15.15 6.71 12.04
C GLY A 100 16.61 7.12 12.05
N GLN A 101 16.93 8.34 12.51
CA GLN A 101 18.31 8.81 12.67
C GLN A 101 19.10 7.95 13.67
N ARG A 102 18.49 7.58 14.80
CA ARG A 102 19.12 6.65 15.77
C ARG A 102 19.34 5.26 15.16
N LYS A 103 18.35 4.74 14.42
CA LYS A 103 18.47 3.46 13.72
C LYS A 103 19.51 3.48 12.61
N SER A 104 19.61 4.57 11.85
CA SER A 104 20.66 4.77 10.85
C SER A 104 22.05 4.74 11.49
N ALA A 105 22.24 5.39 12.64
CA ALA A 105 23.50 5.33 13.38
C ALA A 105 23.79 3.94 13.95
N GLN A 106 22.78 3.28 14.54
CA GLN A 106 22.91 1.92 15.12
C GLN A 106 23.32 0.88 14.06
N TRP A 107 22.82 0.99 12.83
CA TRP A 107 23.03 0.01 11.77
C TRP A 107 23.89 0.53 10.61
N ALA A 108 24.75 1.52 10.89
CA ALA A 108 25.52 2.23 9.86
C ALA A 108 26.38 1.31 8.97
N ASP A 109 27.05 0.32 9.56
CA ASP A 109 27.91 -0.62 8.82
C ASP A 109 27.07 -1.58 7.96
N THR A 110 25.98 -2.10 8.50
CA THR A 110 25.01 -2.93 7.75
C THR A 110 24.42 -2.15 6.59
N LEU A 111 23.94 -0.93 6.84
CA LEU A 111 23.36 -0.06 5.79
C LEU A 111 24.36 0.24 4.69
N ARG A 112 25.62 0.50 5.04
CA ARG A 112 26.70 0.73 4.05
C ARG A 112 26.95 -0.54 3.22
N SER A 113 27.00 -1.70 3.85
CA SER A 113 27.20 -2.98 3.17
C SER A 113 26.04 -3.32 2.24
N VAL A 114 24.81 -3.10 2.68
CA VAL A 114 23.60 -3.29 1.86
C VAL A 114 23.56 -2.32 0.68
N GLN A 115 23.84 -1.02 0.92
CA GLN A 115 23.94 -0.04 -0.17
C GLN A 115 25.01 -0.41 -1.20
N ASN A 116 26.19 -0.85 -0.76
CA ASN A 116 27.26 -1.26 -1.66
C ASN A 116 26.85 -2.46 -2.52
N LYS A 117 26.10 -3.40 -1.96
CA LYS A 117 25.67 -4.61 -2.67
C LYS A 117 24.49 -4.35 -3.62
N TYR A 118 23.51 -3.57 -3.23
CA TYR A 118 22.26 -3.40 -3.97
C TYR A 118 22.11 -2.04 -4.65
N GLY A 119 22.97 -1.07 -4.33
CA GLY A 119 22.92 0.28 -4.90
C GLY A 119 21.78 1.15 -4.40
N VAL A 120 21.05 0.73 -3.35
CA VAL A 120 19.92 1.47 -2.79
C VAL A 120 20.41 2.38 -1.66
N ASP A 121 19.96 3.63 -1.67
CA ASP A 121 20.32 4.62 -0.65
C ASP A 121 19.85 4.22 0.75
N GLN A 122 20.73 4.39 1.74
CA GLN A 122 20.48 4.00 3.14
C GLN A 122 19.24 4.68 3.73
N ALA A 123 19.02 5.96 3.44
CA ALA A 123 17.88 6.69 4.00
C ALA A 123 16.54 6.17 3.42
N ILE A 124 16.53 5.70 2.18
CA ILE A 124 15.34 5.03 1.60
C ILE A 124 15.04 3.72 2.34
N LEU A 125 16.08 2.90 2.60
CA LEU A 125 15.91 1.63 3.33
C LEU A 125 15.34 1.86 4.73
N VAL A 126 15.91 2.82 5.46
CA VAL A 126 15.47 3.18 6.81
C VAL A 126 14.06 3.77 6.78
N SER A 127 13.70 4.54 5.74
CA SER A 127 12.37 5.13 5.59
C SER A 127 11.30 4.06 5.40
N ILE A 128 11.53 3.10 4.50
CA ILE A 128 10.60 1.97 4.28
C ILE A 128 10.46 1.18 5.59
N TRP A 129 11.56 0.78 6.22
CA TRP A 129 11.54 0.06 7.49
C TRP A 129 10.76 0.81 8.59
N GLY A 130 10.94 2.13 8.65
CA GLY A 130 10.24 2.99 9.60
C GLY A 130 8.76 3.13 9.34
N ILE A 131 8.34 3.22 8.07
CA ILE A 131 6.94 3.37 7.68
C ILE A 131 6.20 2.03 7.85
N GLU A 132 6.81 0.92 7.41
CA GLU A 132 6.16 -0.40 7.41
C GLU A 132 5.95 -0.98 8.80
N SER A 133 6.96 -0.89 9.66
CA SER A 133 6.91 -1.59 10.96
C SER A 133 7.34 -0.73 12.15
N SER A 134 7.46 0.59 12.00
CA SER A 134 8.03 1.44 13.04
C SER A 134 9.40 0.91 13.52
N PHE A 135 10.26 0.52 12.57
CA PHE A 135 11.58 -0.06 12.82
C PHE A 135 11.52 -1.40 13.59
N GLY A 136 10.54 -2.23 13.28
CA GLY A 136 10.31 -3.52 13.90
C GLY A 136 9.53 -3.47 15.21
N ALA A 137 9.12 -2.29 15.68
CA ALA A 137 8.34 -2.15 16.94
C ALA A 137 6.82 -2.21 16.72
N GLY A 138 6.35 -2.23 15.47
CA GLY A 138 4.92 -2.29 15.14
C GLY A 138 4.30 -3.64 15.51
N ALA A 139 3.13 -3.62 16.12
CA ALA A 139 2.38 -4.83 16.42
C ALA A 139 1.85 -5.49 15.12
N GLN A 140 2.00 -6.81 15.03
CA GLN A 140 1.52 -7.63 13.92
C GLN A 140 0.62 -8.76 14.48
N PRO A 141 -0.59 -8.45 14.97
CA PRO A 141 -1.38 -9.40 15.75
C PRO A 141 -2.21 -10.38 14.91
N TRP A 142 -2.18 -10.27 13.56
CA TRP A 142 -3.07 -11.03 12.70
C TRP A 142 -2.42 -12.33 12.26
N ASP A 143 -3.16 -13.43 12.33
CA ASP A 143 -2.79 -14.68 11.71
C ASP A 143 -2.84 -14.53 10.18
N VAL A 144 -1.69 -14.69 9.52
CA VAL A 144 -1.56 -14.48 8.06
C VAL A 144 -2.44 -15.43 7.27
N PHE A 145 -2.46 -16.73 7.61
CA PHE A 145 -3.32 -17.70 6.91
C PHE A 145 -4.80 -17.35 7.03
N ARG A 146 -5.24 -17.00 8.24
CA ARG A 146 -6.62 -16.59 8.48
C ARG A 146 -6.97 -15.32 7.72
N SER A 147 -6.09 -14.34 7.72
CA SER A 147 -6.29 -13.05 7.03
C SER A 147 -6.42 -13.25 5.52
N ILE A 148 -5.43 -13.92 4.90
CA ILE A 148 -5.40 -14.14 3.46
C ILE A 148 -6.58 -15.00 3.01
N ALA A 149 -6.88 -16.09 3.72
CA ALA A 149 -8.00 -16.97 3.38
C ALA A 149 -9.36 -16.24 3.51
N THR A 150 -9.52 -15.36 4.50
CA THR A 150 -10.72 -14.53 4.65
C THR A 150 -10.89 -13.57 3.47
N LEU A 151 -9.81 -12.92 3.03
CA LEU A 151 -9.83 -11.99 1.88
C LEU A 151 -10.07 -12.73 0.57
N ALA A 152 -9.44 -13.89 0.36
CA ALA A 152 -9.62 -14.73 -0.82
C ALA A 152 -11.07 -15.23 -0.93
N GLN A 153 -11.65 -15.74 0.17
CA GLN A 153 -13.05 -16.16 0.19
C GLN A 153 -14.02 -15.01 -0.09
N ALA A 154 -13.70 -13.80 0.42
CA ALA A 154 -14.51 -12.60 0.17
C ALA A 154 -14.39 -12.06 -1.27
N GLY A 155 -13.55 -12.65 -2.12
CA GLY A 155 -13.32 -12.21 -3.48
C GLY A 155 -12.53 -10.89 -3.58
N PHE A 156 -11.80 -10.51 -2.52
CA PHE A 156 -11.04 -9.27 -2.51
C PHE A 156 -9.76 -9.42 -3.36
N GLN A 157 -9.58 -8.53 -4.35
CA GLN A 157 -8.41 -8.50 -5.24
C GLN A 157 -8.02 -9.90 -5.80
N GLN A 158 -8.98 -10.63 -6.31
CA GLN A 158 -8.66 -11.89 -6.99
C GLN A 158 -7.95 -11.63 -8.32
N PRO A 159 -6.95 -12.49 -8.73
CA PRO A 159 -6.52 -13.73 -8.06
C PRO A 159 -5.49 -13.55 -6.93
N LEU A 160 -5.04 -12.33 -6.63
CA LEU A 160 -3.90 -12.05 -5.73
C LEU A 160 -3.95 -12.88 -4.43
N PHE A 161 -5.03 -12.76 -3.64
CA PHE A 161 -5.07 -13.44 -2.33
C PHE A 161 -5.19 -14.96 -2.42
N HIS A 162 -5.63 -15.51 -3.55
CA HIS A 162 -5.55 -16.93 -3.83
C HIS A 162 -4.07 -17.38 -3.97
N ASP A 163 -3.30 -16.68 -4.78
CA ASP A 163 -1.88 -16.99 -5.02
C ASP A 163 -1.03 -16.79 -3.76
N GLU A 164 -1.42 -15.81 -2.92
CA GLU A 164 -0.78 -15.59 -1.64
C GLU A 164 -1.01 -16.73 -0.64
N MET A 165 -2.15 -17.44 -0.69
CA MET A 165 -2.35 -18.66 0.12
C MET A 165 -1.37 -19.75 -0.24
N LEU A 166 -1.14 -20.00 -1.54
CA LEU A 166 -0.17 -21.00 -2.02
C LEU A 166 1.26 -20.62 -1.61
N SER A 167 1.60 -19.34 -1.77
CA SER A 167 2.91 -18.81 -1.34
C SER A 167 3.12 -18.95 0.17
N ALA A 168 2.10 -18.69 0.99
CA ALA A 168 2.16 -18.86 2.44
C ALA A 168 2.36 -20.33 2.83
N LEU A 169 1.68 -21.27 2.15
CA LEU A 169 1.86 -22.71 2.34
C LEU A 169 3.31 -23.13 2.03
N ARG A 170 3.90 -22.59 0.96
CA ARG A 170 5.29 -22.86 0.60
C ARG A 170 6.26 -22.41 1.70
N ILE A 171 6.10 -21.17 2.20
CA ILE A 171 6.93 -20.63 3.28
C ILE A 171 6.85 -21.51 4.53
N LEU A 172 5.65 -21.99 4.88
CA LEU A 172 5.45 -22.86 6.03
C LEU A 172 6.10 -24.23 5.81
N GLN A 173 5.95 -24.83 4.63
CA GLN A 173 6.50 -26.14 4.28
C GLN A 173 8.02 -26.14 4.28
N ASP A 174 8.62 -25.08 3.75
CA ASP A 174 10.08 -24.93 3.68
C ASP A 174 10.69 -24.55 5.04
N GLY A 175 9.86 -24.39 6.09
CA GLY A 175 10.30 -24.19 7.47
C GLY A 175 10.88 -22.80 7.75
N HIS A 176 10.60 -21.80 6.90
CA HIS A 176 11.12 -20.45 7.09
C HIS A 176 10.59 -19.79 8.37
N ILE A 177 9.38 -20.16 8.80
CA ILE A 177 8.77 -19.69 10.04
C ILE A 177 7.82 -20.75 10.61
N ALA A 178 7.72 -20.84 11.94
CA ALA A 178 6.77 -21.75 12.57
C ALA A 178 5.32 -21.24 12.42
N ARG A 179 4.34 -22.15 12.27
CA ARG A 179 2.93 -21.81 12.08
C ARG A 179 2.39 -20.80 13.12
N ARG A 180 2.75 -20.96 14.40
CA ARG A 180 2.32 -20.09 15.50
C ARG A 180 2.91 -18.67 15.42
N GLU A 181 4.01 -18.49 14.69
CA GLU A 181 4.73 -17.24 14.52
C GLU A 181 4.39 -16.56 13.18
N PHE A 182 3.54 -17.21 12.38
CA PHE A 182 3.14 -16.72 11.06
C PHE A 182 2.09 -15.61 11.21
N VAL A 183 2.54 -14.48 11.75
CA VAL A 183 1.71 -13.30 12.03
C VAL A 183 2.15 -12.11 11.18
N GLY A 184 1.20 -11.20 10.94
CA GLY A 184 1.42 -10.05 10.08
C GLY A 184 0.33 -8.99 10.21
N SER A 185 0.05 -8.30 9.11
CA SER A 185 -1.04 -7.33 8.98
C SER A 185 -2.38 -8.02 8.68
N TRP A 186 -3.47 -7.25 8.77
CA TRP A 186 -4.82 -7.71 8.39
C TRP A 186 -4.91 -8.19 6.93
N ALA A 187 -4.03 -7.70 6.06
CA ALA A 187 -3.93 -8.08 4.66
C ALA A 187 -2.84 -9.12 4.39
N GLY A 188 -2.28 -9.76 5.42
CA GLY A 188 -1.32 -10.85 5.28
C GLY A 188 0.12 -10.41 5.01
N ALA A 189 0.45 -9.12 5.11
CA ALA A 189 1.81 -8.64 4.99
C ALA A 189 2.63 -9.01 6.24
N MET A 190 3.86 -9.49 6.03
CA MET A 190 4.67 -10.19 7.05
C MET A 190 5.97 -9.49 7.36
N GLY A 191 6.43 -9.70 8.59
CA GLY A 191 7.74 -9.27 9.05
C GLY A 191 7.90 -7.76 9.08
N GLN A 192 9.13 -7.30 9.28
CA GLN A 192 9.40 -5.86 9.39
C GLN A 192 9.28 -5.10 8.05
N PRO A 193 9.57 -5.69 6.86
CA PRO A 193 9.35 -5.04 5.57
C PRO A 193 7.89 -5.13 5.08
N GLN A 194 6.99 -5.79 5.80
CA GLN A 194 5.59 -6.00 5.41
C GLN A 194 5.44 -6.63 4.02
N PHE A 195 6.22 -7.67 3.75
CA PHE A 195 6.12 -8.42 2.51
C PHE A 195 4.90 -9.34 2.50
N LEU A 196 4.18 -9.39 1.38
CA LEU A 196 3.26 -10.48 1.10
C LEU A 196 4.04 -11.79 0.94
N PRO A 197 3.42 -12.98 1.15
CA PRO A 197 4.08 -14.26 1.01
C PRO A 197 4.85 -14.44 -0.30
N SER A 198 4.25 -14.09 -1.44
CA SER A 198 4.92 -14.15 -2.75
C SER A 198 6.13 -13.22 -2.84
N SER A 199 6.05 -12.04 -2.23
CA SER A 199 7.18 -11.10 -2.15
C SER A 199 8.30 -11.64 -1.28
N TYR A 200 7.98 -12.32 -0.17
CA TYR A 200 8.97 -13.00 0.65
C TYR A 200 9.74 -14.05 -0.17
N LEU A 201 9.04 -14.96 -0.81
CA LEU A 201 9.68 -16.01 -1.63
C LEU A 201 10.57 -15.47 -2.73
N ARG A 202 10.23 -14.31 -3.29
CA ARG A 202 10.95 -13.69 -4.41
C ARG A 202 12.11 -12.80 -3.99
N TYR A 203 11.99 -12.11 -2.85
CA TYR A 203 12.88 -11.00 -2.52
C TYR A 203 13.57 -11.11 -1.16
N ALA A 204 13.11 -11.95 -0.24
CA ALA A 204 13.80 -12.12 1.04
C ALA A 204 15.19 -12.73 0.83
N VAL A 205 16.16 -12.26 1.59
CA VAL A 205 17.56 -12.71 1.51
C VAL A 205 18.14 -12.89 2.90
N ASP A 206 18.94 -13.94 3.05
CA ASP A 206 19.85 -14.14 4.16
C ASP A 206 21.09 -13.27 3.93
N PHE A 207 21.23 -12.21 4.70
CA PHE A 207 22.33 -11.26 4.54
C PHE A 207 23.38 -11.41 5.63
N ASP A 208 23.02 -11.88 6.82
CA ASP A 208 23.96 -12.14 7.91
C ASP A 208 24.60 -13.53 7.82
N GLY A 209 24.10 -14.41 6.94
CA GLY A 209 24.71 -15.69 6.61
C GLY A 209 24.40 -16.80 7.62
N ASP A 210 23.30 -16.68 8.37
CA ASP A 210 22.90 -17.69 9.37
C ASP A 210 22.13 -18.88 8.74
N GLY A 211 21.88 -18.85 7.44
CA GLY A 211 21.13 -19.86 6.67
C GLY A 211 19.62 -19.61 6.59
N LYS A 212 19.14 -18.44 7.02
CA LYS A 212 17.73 -18.08 7.00
C LYS A 212 17.53 -16.64 6.50
N ALA A 213 16.54 -16.41 5.68
CA ALA A 213 16.09 -15.05 5.34
C ALA A 213 15.08 -14.57 6.40
N ASP A 214 15.54 -14.19 7.58
CA ASP A 214 14.67 -13.83 8.73
C ASP A 214 14.24 -12.36 8.69
N ILE A 215 13.19 -12.05 7.92
CA ILE A 215 12.63 -10.70 7.83
C ILE A 215 11.85 -10.28 9.10
N TRP A 216 11.71 -11.16 10.08
CA TRP A 216 10.98 -10.88 11.33
C TRP A 216 11.91 -10.38 12.43
N ARG A 217 13.14 -10.90 12.52
CA ARG A 217 14.05 -10.68 13.66
C ARG A 217 15.41 -10.14 13.25
N SER A 218 15.98 -10.56 12.10
CA SER A 218 17.27 -10.09 11.60
C SER A 218 17.16 -8.76 10.88
N VAL A 219 17.63 -7.67 11.50
CA VAL A 219 17.65 -6.36 10.85
C VAL A 219 18.54 -6.32 9.60
N PRO A 220 19.70 -6.99 9.54
CA PRO A 220 20.46 -7.14 8.29
C PRO A 220 19.63 -7.72 7.16
N ASP A 221 18.88 -8.80 7.41
CA ASP A 221 18.03 -9.44 6.39
C ASP A 221 16.87 -8.54 5.96
N VAL A 222 16.25 -7.86 6.92
CA VAL A 222 15.18 -6.87 6.65
C VAL A 222 15.65 -5.80 5.68
N LEU A 223 16.78 -5.14 5.99
CA LEU A 223 17.32 -4.05 5.18
C LEU A 223 17.77 -4.55 3.79
N ALA A 224 18.41 -5.72 3.75
CA ALA A 224 18.85 -6.32 2.51
C ALA A 224 17.67 -6.83 1.66
N SER A 225 16.62 -7.37 2.26
CA SER A 225 15.41 -7.80 1.57
C SER A 225 14.66 -6.61 0.95
N ILE A 226 14.53 -5.50 1.67
CA ILE A 226 13.99 -4.24 1.11
C ILE A 226 14.85 -3.77 -0.07
N ALA A 227 16.18 -3.77 0.08
CA ALA A 227 17.09 -3.36 -0.98
C ALA A 227 17.02 -4.26 -2.21
N ASN A 228 16.95 -5.59 -2.00
CA ASN A 228 16.80 -6.56 -3.08
C ASN A 228 15.47 -6.38 -3.83
N TYR A 229 14.38 -6.14 -3.10
CA TYR A 229 13.09 -5.80 -3.72
C TYR A 229 13.23 -4.58 -4.65
N LEU A 230 13.76 -3.46 -4.13
CA LEU A 230 13.90 -2.22 -4.90
C LEU A 230 14.83 -2.43 -6.12
N GLN A 231 15.97 -3.10 -5.95
CA GLN A 231 16.90 -3.40 -7.04
C GLN A 231 16.22 -4.26 -8.13
N LYS A 232 15.55 -5.33 -7.74
CA LYS A 232 14.88 -6.24 -8.68
C LYS A 232 13.68 -5.60 -9.39
N THR A 233 13.07 -4.58 -8.79
CA THR A 233 11.97 -3.82 -9.38
C THR A 233 12.44 -2.58 -10.15
N GLY A 234 13.75 -2.36 -10.30
CA GLY A 234 14.31 -1.38 -11.23
C GLY A 234 14.94 -0.15 -10.59
N TRP A 235 15.32 -0.21 -9.31
CA TRP A 235 16.05 0.88 -8.66
C TRP A 235 17.36 1.20 -9.41
N GLN A 236 17.56 2.48 -9.70
CA GLN A 236 18.74 3.00 -10.38
C GLN A 236 19.69 3.62 -9.35
N PRO A 237 20.89 3.04 -9.14
CA PRO A 237 21.86 3.59 -8.20
C PRO A 237 22.30 5.01 -8.60
N GLY A 238 22.39 5.88 -7.58
CA GLY A 238 22.82 7.27 -7.80
C GLY A 238 21.76 8.21 -8.38
N VAL A 239 20.62 7.68 -8.84
CA VAL A 239 19.49 8.51 -9.29
C VAL A 239 18.64 8.88 -8.06
N PRO A 240 18.33 10.19 -7.83
CA PRO A 240 17.46 10.59 -6.75
C PRO A 240 16.01 10.12 -7.01
N TRP A 241 15.17 10.07 -5.97
CA TRP A 241 13.74 9.80 -6.17
C TRP A 241 13.02 10.94 -6.90
N GLY A 242 13.49 12.18 -6.69
CA GLY A 242 12.93 13.42 -7.23
C GLY A 242 13.24 14.62 -6.36
N PHE A 243 12.52 15.71 -6.63
CA PHE A 243 12.66 16.98 -5.93
C PHE A 243 11.34 17.72 -5.88
N GLU A 244 11.05 18.42 -4.79
CA GLU A 244 10.03 19.47 -4.82
C GLU A 244 10.49 20.61 -5.75
N VAL A 245 9.57 21.15 -6.53
CA VAL A 245 9.84 22.22 -7.49
C VAL A 245 8.76 23.28 -7.47
N VAL A 246 9.14 24.47 -7.94
CA VAL A 246 8.24 25.57 -8.25
C VAL A 246 8.19 25.71 -9.77
N VAL A 247 6.99 25.79 -10.32
CA VAL A 247 6.75 26.06 -11.74
C VAL A 247 6.44 27.56 -11.92
N PRO A 248 6.91 28.22 -13.00
CA PRO A 248 6.60 29.62 -13.25
C PRO A 248 5.10 29.86 -13.52
N ALA A 249 4.60 31.08 -13.29
CA ALA A 249 3.20 31.43 -13.49
C ALA A 249 2.70 31.17 -14.95
N SER A 250 3.60 31.26 -15.93
CA SER A 250 3.32 31.02 -17.36
C SER A 250 3.52 29.56 -17.78
N PHE A 251 3.63 28.63 -16.84
CA PHE A 251 3.95 27.23 -17.13
C PHE A 251 2.85 26.55 -17.95
N ASP A 252 3.26 25.81 -18.99
CA ASP A 252 2.35 24.95 -19.76
C ASP A 252 2.15 23.60 -19.07
N TYR A 253 1.07 23.43 -18.35
CA TYR A 253 0.71 22.22 -17.61
C TYR A 253 0.46 20.99 -18.49
N ARG A 254 0.38 21.13 -19.83
CA ARG A 254 0.33 19.99 -20.76
C ARG A 254 1.64 19.20 -20.79
N LEU A 255 2.74 19.83 -20.37
CA LEU A 255 4.06 19.20 -20.31
C LEU A 255 4.16 18.38 -19.03
N SER A 256 4.39 17.06 -19.17
CA SER A 256 4.51 16.16 -18.05
C SER A 256 5.85 15.46 -17.94
N ARG A 257 6.60 15.36 -19.04
CA ARG A 257 7.87 14.63 -19.10
C ARG A 257 8.97 15.48 -19.76
N GLY A 258 10.21 15.28 -19.32
CA GLY A 258 11.35 15.97 -19.88
C GLY A 258 12.64 15.69 -19.14
N THR A 259 13.75 16.13 -19.73
CA THR A 259 15.06 16.13 -19.08
C THR A 259 15.16 17.24 -18.02
N PHE A 260 16.03 17.09 -17.05
CA PHE A 260 16.27 18.17 -16.05
C PHE A 260 16.73 19.47 -16.74
N GLY A 261 17.49 19.38 -17.85
CA GLY A 261 17.88 20.55 -18.64
C GLY A 261 16.68 21.28 -19.25
N GLU A 262 15.73 20.54 -19.84
CA GLU A 262 14.50 21.11 -20.37
C GLU A 262 13.63 21.75 -19.29
N TRP A 263 13.53 21.11 -18.08
CA TRP A 263 12.81 21.68 -16.95
C TRP A 263 13.43 23.00 -16.51
N THR A 264 14.79 23.07 -16.43
CA THR A 264 15.49 24.30 -16.11
C THR A 264 15.24 25.40 -17.15
N GLN A 265 15.30 25.07 -18.46
CA GLN A 265 15.00 26.02 -19.55
C GLN A 265 13.56 26.56 -19.49
N ARG A 266 12.62 25.77 -19.00
CA ARG A 266 11.22 26.16 -18.77
C ARG A 266 10.99 26.95 -17.49
N GLY A 267 12.05 27.25 -16.74
CA GLY A 267 11.98 28.04 -15.51
C GLY A 267 11.54 27.23 -14.28
N VAL A 268 11.51 25.89 -14.35
CA VAL A 268 11.24 25.04 -13.20
C VAL A 268 12.47 25.05 -12.28
N GLN A 269 12.25 25.33 -11.01
CA GLN A 269 13.32 25.53 -10.02
C GLN A 269 13.00 24.78 -8.73
N ARG A 270 14.03 24.41 -7.98
CA ARG A 270 13.87 23.91 -6.62
C ARG A 270 13.60 25.07 -5.67
N PRO A 271 12.65 24.93 -4.72
CA PRO A 271 12.34 26.01 -3.78
C PRO A 271 13.49 26.31 -2.81
N ASP A 272 14.43 25.39 -2.63
CA ASP A 272 15.63 25.57 -1.80
C ASP A 272 16.81 26.25 -2.53
N GLY A 273 16.60 26.66 -3.79
CA GLY A 273 17.58 27.36 -4.63
C GLY A 273 18.70 26.47 -5.19
N ARG A 274 18.76 25.19 -4.86
CA ARG A 274 19.75 24.27 -5.43
C ARG A 274 19.44 24.00 -6.91
N PRO A 275 20.44 23.81 -7.77
CA PRO A 275 20.19 23.47 -9.18
C PRO A 275 19.54 22.09 -9.32
N LEU A 276 18.80 21.89 -10.42
CA LEU A 276 18.43 20.56 -10.88
C LEU A 276 19.67 19.81 -11.38
N PRO A 277 19.65 18.46 -11.39
CA PRO A 277 20.75 17.68 -11.93
C PRO A 277 21.08 18.06 -13.37
N ALA A 278 22.36 17.93 -13.76
CA ALA A 278 22.80 18.24 -15.12
C ALA A 278 22.27 17.25 -16.18
N ALA A 279 21.97 16.02 -15.79
CA ALA A 279 21.49 14.95 -16.68
C ALA A 279 20.40 14.11 -16.00
N GLY A 280 19.61 13.43 -16.82
CA GLY A 280 18.51 12.57 -16.39
C GLY A 280 17.15 13.09 -16.84
N GLN A 281 16.14 12.28 -16.65
CA GLN A 281 14.75 12.58 -17.00
C GLN A 281 13.89 12.61 -15.73
N ALA A 282 12.81 13.37 -15.77
CA ALA A 282 11.83 13.44 -14.71
C ALA A 282 10.43 13.68 -15.25
N ILE A 283 9.47 13.23 -14.46
CA ILE A 283 8.03 13.45 -14.65
C ILE A 283 7.59 14.57 -13.71
N LEU A 284 6.88 15.55 -14.21
CA LEU A 284 6.28 16.59 -13.40
C LEU A 284 4.98 16.06 -12.78
N PHE A 285 4.94 16.04 -11.46
CA PHE A 285 3.91 15.43 -10.65
C PHE A 285 3.26 16.43 -9.70
N PHE A 286 1.93 16.52 -9.78
CA PHE A 286 1.07 17.32 -8.92
C PHE A 286 0.16 16.40 -8.09
N PRO A 287 0.56 15.97 -6.89
CA PRO A 287 -0.21 15.03 -6.09
C PRO A 287 -1.60 15.53 -5.67
N THR A 288 -1.75 16.85 -5.57
CA THR A 288 -2.99 17.54 -5.15
C THR A 288 -3.44 18.60 -6.16
N GLY A 289 -2.98 18.49 -7.40
CA GLY A 289 -3.24 19.45 -8.46
C GLY A 289 -2.32 20.67 -8.42
N ALA A 290 -2.51 21.58 -9.39
CA ALA A 290 -1.65 22.75 -9.60
C ALA A 290 -1.63 23.77 -8.43
N ALA A 291 -2.61 23.71 -7.54
CA ALA A 291 -2.68 24.59 -6.36
C ALA A 291 -1.81 24.11 -5.19
N GLY A 292 -1.29 22.91 -5.26
CA GLY A 292 -0.46 22.31 -4.21
C GLY A 292 1.02 22.17 -4.61
N PRO A 293 1.80 21.43 -3.79
CA PRO A 293 3.18 21.13 -4.07
C PRO A 293 3.37 20.42 -5.41
N ALA A 294 4.42 20.79 -6.14
CA ALA A 294 4.85 20.15 -7.37
C ALA A 294 6.18 19.42 -7.18
N PHE A 295 6.34 18.31 -7.88
CA PHE A 295 7.56 17.49 -7.81
C PHE A 295 8.04 17.13 -9.21
N LEU A 296 9.35 17.13 -9.43
CA LEU A 296 9.99 16.37 -10.49
C LEU A 296 10.39 15.02 -9.93
N VAL A 297 9.76 13.95 -10.39
CA VAL A 297 10.00 12.58 -9.92
C VAL A 297 10.72 11.76 -11.00
N THR A 298 11.60 10.85 -10.58
CA THR A 298 12.36 9.98 -11.46
C THR A 298 11.80 8.55 -11.46
N ASP A 299 12.44 7.65 -12.23
CA ASP A 299 12.08 6.22 -12.23
C ASP A 299 12.20 5.61 -10.82
N ASN A 300 13.09 6.10 -9.95
CA ASN A 300 13.18 5.62 -8.58
C ASN A 300 11.93 5.92 -7.75
N PHE A 301 11.20 6.99 -8.02
CA PHE A 301 9.88 7.21 -7.43
C PHE A 301 8.85 6.18 -7.89
N ILE A 302 8.91 5.79 -9.18
CA ILE A 302 8.06 4.71 -9.70
C ILE A 302 8.37 3.39 -9.00
N VAL A 303 9.66 3.10 -8.72
CA VAL A 303 10.07 1.91 -7.96
C VAL A 303 9.52 1.95 -6.52
N LEU A 304 9.56 3.11 -5.84
CA LEU A 304 8.93 3.25 -4.52
C LEU A 304 7.42 2.98 -4.57
N LYS A 305 6.73 3.44 -5.62
CA LYS A 305 5.30 3.14 -5.81
C LYS A 305 5.04 1.63 -5.93
N ARG A 306 5.93 0.86 -6.55
CA ARG A 306 5.75 -0.60 -6.69
C ARG A 306 5.75 -1.33 -5.35
N PHE A 307 6.33 -0.73 -4.31
CA PHE A 307 6.34 -1.33 -2.97
C PHE A 307 4.95 -1.38 -2.33
N ASN A 308 4.14 -0.33 -2.51
CA ASN A 308 2.78 -0.23 -1.94
C ASN A 308 1.74 0.36 -2.93
N ASN A 309 2.08 0.52 -4.18
CA ASN A 309 1.22 1.00 -5.27
C ASN A 309 0.43 2.30 -4.96
N SER A 310 0.98 3.18 -4.11
CA SER A 310 0.38 4.43 -3.65
C SER A 310 1.32 5.63 -3.86
N ASP A 311 0.81 6.71 -4.47
CA ASP A 311 1.56 7.98 -4.60
C ASP A 311 1.86 8.58 -3.22
N ALA A 312 0.90 8.52 -2.31
CA ALA A 312 1.04 9.04 -0.95
C ALA A 312 2.11 8.29 -0.18
N TYR A 313 2.13 6.96 -0.31
CA TYR A 313 3.16 6.12 0.30
C TYR A 313 4.56 6.44 -0.27
N ALA A 314 4.71 6.42 -1.59
CA ALA A 314 5.99 6.69 -2.24
C ALA A 314 6.54 8.07 -1.85
N LEU A 315 5.66 9.09 -1.80
CA LEU A 315 6.04 10.43 -1.38
C LEU A 315 6.41 10.48 0.12
N ALA A 316 5.69 9.75 0.97
CA ALA A 316 6.03 9.68 2.40
C ALA A 316 7.39 9.02 2.63
N VAL A 317 7.71 7.91 1.93
CA VAL A 317 9.04 7.28 1.96
C VAL A 317 10.12 8.26 1.51
N ALA A 318 9.90 8.91 0.38
CA ALA A 318 10.83 9.83 -0.24
C ALA A 318 11.12 11.05 0.66
N VAL A 319 10.07 11.70 1.17
CA VAL A 319 10.19 12.86 2.07
C VAL A 319 10.80 12.46 3.42
N LEU A 320 10.44 11.29 3.98
CA LEU A 320 11.08 10.80 5.20
C LEU A 320 12.58 10.56 4.98
N ALA A 321 12.98 9.98 3.84
CA ALA A 321 14.39 9.77 3.50
C ALA A 321 15.16 11.11 3.44
N ASP A 322 14.57 12.14 2.85
CA ASP A 322 15.15 13.48 2.82
C ASP A 322 15.29 14.05 4.23
N ARG A 323 14.26 13.90 5.07
CA ARG A 323 14.31 14.32 6.47
C ARG A 323 15.38 13.60 7.29
N LEU A 324 15.60 12.31 7.03
CA LEU A 324 16.67 11.54 7.66
C LEU A 324 18.06 12.05 7.29
N ARG A 325 18.24 12.58 6.06
CA ARG A 325 19.48 13.25 5.61
C ARG A 325 19.62 14.68 6.10
N GLY A 326 18.67 15.20 6.88
CA GLY A 326 18.65 16.58 7.36
C GLY A 326 18.18 17.60 6.32
N LEU A 327 17.62 17.14 5.19
CA LEU A 327 17.03 18.04 4.20
C LEU A 327 15.68 18.58 4.68
N PRO A 328 15.20 19.71 4.14
CA PRO A 328 13.86 20.20 4.46
C PRO A 328 12.77 19.20 4.04
N GLY A 329 11.61 19.27 4.67
CA GLY A 329 10.40 18.60 4.18
C GLY A 329 9.82 19.32 2.97
N VAL A 330 8.57 19.04 2.66
CA VAL A 330 7.82 19.79 1.64
C VAL A 330 7.63 21.23 2.10
N LEU A 331 8.04 22.18 1.26
CA LEU A 331 8.03 23.61 1.59
C LEU A 331 6.74 24.31 1.16
N ALA A 332 6.16 23.89 0.04
CA ALA A 332 4.87 24.41 -0.41
C ALA A 332 3.72 23.93 0.49
N ALA A 333 2.73 24.80 0.67
CA ALA A 333 1.55 24.46 1.45
C ALA A 333 0.67 23.43 0.73
N TRP A 334 0.14 22.47 1.47
CA TRP A 334 -0.87 21.55 0.98
C TRP A 334 -2.23 22.24 0.97
N PRO A 335 -3.06 22.04 -0.09
CA PRO A 335 -4.42 22.55 -0.09
C PRO A 335 -5.22 22.01 1.10
N ALA A 336 -5.99 22.86 1.77
CA ALA A 336 -6.75 22.49 2.94
C ALA A 336 -7.95 21.58 2.61
N ASP A 337 -8.45 21.71 1.39
CA ASP A 337 -9.62 21.01 0.83
C ASP A 337 -9.25 19.84 -0.10
N ASP A 338 -7.99 19.37 -0.02
CA ASP A 338 -7.53 18.22 -0.80
C ASP A 338 -8.26 16.95 -0.36
N VAL A 339 -9.18 16.47 -1.18
CA VAL A 339 -9.86 15.18 -1.01
C VAL A 339 -9.36 14.24 -2.08
N GLN A 340 -8.52 13.29 -1.69
CA GLN A 340 -8.03 12.26 -2.61
C GLN A 340 -9.17 11.30 -2.98
N PRO A 341 -9.30 10.91 -4.28
CA PRO A 341 -10.31 9.95 -4.69
C PRO A 341 -10.19 8.62 -3.95
N SER A 342 -11.31 8.06 -3.51
CA SER A 342 -11.40 6.72 -2.96
C SER A 342 -11.01 5.67 -4.03
N ARG A 343 -10.70 4.44 -3.60
CA ARG A 343 -10.41 3.34 -4.53
C ARG A 343 -11.58 3.10 -5.48
N ARG A 344 -12.82 3.14 -4.97
CA ARG A 344 -14.05 2.98 -5.78
C ARG A 344 -14.15 4.05 -6.87
N GLU A 345 -13.87 5.32 -6.54
CA GLU A 345 -13.89 6.41 -7.52
C GLU A 345 -12.78 6.27 -8.56
N ARG A 346 -11.59 5.78 -8.16
CA ARG A 346 -10.49 5.50 -9.09
C ARG A 346 -10.83 4.38 -10.06
N ILE A 347 -11.45 3.29 -9.60
CA ILE A 347 -11.95 2.20 -10.45
C ILE A 347 -13.02 2.72 -11.41
N ALA A 348 -13.97 3.52 -10.92
CA ALA A 348 -14.99 4.13 -11.77
C ALA A 348 -14.37 5.06 -12.83
N LEU A 349 -13.31 5.80 -12.47
CA LEU A 349 -12.56 6.62 -13.42
C LEU A 349 -11.84 5.75 -14.46
N GLN A 350 -11.20 4.65 -14.08
CA GLN A 350 -10.55 3.72 -15.01
C GLN A 350 -11.58 3.18 -16.03
N HIS A 351 -12.75 2.74 -15.60
CA HIS A 351 -13.85 2.31 -16.50
C HIS A 351 -14.30 3.44 -17.40
N ARG A 352 -14.41 4.66 -16.87
CA ARG A 352 -14.83 5.82 -17.68
C ARG A 352 -13.79 6.18 -18.75
N LEU A 353 -12.51 6.16 -18.41
CA LEU A 353 -11.41 6.39 -19.35
C LEU A 353 -11.39 5.31 -20.45
N ALA A 354 -11.56 4.03 -20.09
CA ALA A 354 -11.66 2.95 -21.05
C ALA A 354 -12.83 3.15 -22.02
N ALA A 355 -14.00 3.55 -21.53
CA ALA A 355 -15.18 3.87 -22.37
C ALA A 355 -14.96 5.08 -23.30
N LEU A 356 -14.02 5.96 -22.98
CA LEU A 356 -13.60 7.08 -23.82
C LEU A 356 -12.48 6.71 -24.81
N GLY A 357 -12.03 5.44 -24.83
CA GLY A 357 -11.04 4.92 -25.77
C GLY A 357 -9.60 4.95 -25.26
N TYR A 358 -9.36 5.31 -24.00
CA TYR A 358 -8.02 5.20 -23.40
C TYR A 358 -7.68 3.74 -23.09
N LYS A 359 -6.41 3.38 -23.28
CA LYS A 359 -5.94 2.04 -22.97
C LYS A 359 -5.72 1.91 -21.46
N ILE A 360 -6.52 1.10 -20.79
CA ILE A 360 -6.41 0.81 -19.36
C ILE A 360 -6.00 -0.66 -19.22
N ALA A 361 -4.91 -0.94 -18.50
CA ALA A 361 -4.42 -2.29 -18.31
C ALA A 361 -5.27 -3.05 -17.29
N ASP A 362 -5.55 -2.44 -16.14
CA ASP A 362 -6.26 -3.05 -15.02
C ASP A 362 -7.27 -2.07 -14.40
N PHE A 363 -8.35 -2.63 -13.87
CA PHE A 363 -9.41 -1.85 -13.19
C PHE A 363 -9.32 -2.06 -11.66
N ASP A 364 -8.18 -1.69 -11.10
CA ASP A 364 -7.78 -1.98 -9.72
C ASP A 364 -7.80 -0.76 -8.77
N GLY A 365 -8.05 0.44 -9.33
CA GLY A 365 -8.01 1.71 -8.61
C GLY A 365 -6.60 2.27 -8.41
N HIS A 366 -5.57 1.63 -8.96
CA HIS A 366 -4.24 2.21 -8.98
C HIS A 366 -4.14 3.31 -10.03
N PHE A 367 -3.36 4.35 -9.74
CA PHE A 367 -3.29 5.55 -10.56
C PHE A 367 -1.84 5.83 -10.96
N ASP A 368 -1.47 5.34 -12.12
CA ASP A 368 -0.14 5.51 -12.70
C ASP A 368 0.02 6.84 -13.47
N PHE A 369 1.17 7.08 -14.07
CA PHE A 369 1.43 8.30 -14.80
C PHE A 369 0.79 8.31 -16.19
N GLU A 370 0.50 7.16 -16.78
CA GLU A 370 -0.25 6.99 -18.01
C GLU A 370 -1.72 7.41 -17.82
N LEU A 371 -2.33 7.00 -16.72
CA LEU A 371 -3.67 7.47 -16.33
C LEU A 371 -3.71 8.98 -16.07
N ARG A 372 -2.65 9.53 -15.46
CA ARG A 372 -2.53 10.97 -15.26
C ARG A 372 -2.40 11.72 -16.58
N ASP A 373 -1.73 11.16 -17.57
CA ASP A 373 -1.65 11.74 -18.90
C ASP A 373 -3.03 11.74 -19.61
N ALA A 374 -3.82 10.65 -19.47
CA ALA A 374 -5.20 10.60 -19.96
C ALA A 374 -6.12 11.63 -19.26
N VAL A 375 -5.97 11.79 -17.93
CA VAL A 375 -6.67 12.85 -17.19
C VAL A 375 -6.30 14.23 -17.72
N ARG A 376 -5.00 14.49 -17.95
CA ARG A 376 -4.47 15.75 -18.47
C ARG A 376 -5.07 16.10 -19.84
N GLU A 377 -5.17 15.12 -20.74
CA GLU A 377 -5.82 15.32 -22.05
C GLU A 377 -7.31 15.70 -21.91
N LEU A 378 -8.05 15.04 -21.02
CA LEU A 378 -9.45 15.38 -20.79
C LEU A 378 -9.61 16.73 -20.09
N GLN A 379 -8.71 17.10 -19.19
CA GLN A 379 -8.69 18.42 -18.56
C GLN A 379 -8.56 19.53 -19.63
N VAL A 380 -7.68 19.34 -20.63
CA VAL A 380 -7.56 20.27 -21.78
C VAL A 380 -8.90 20.39 -22.50
N ARG A 381 -9.56 19.26 -22.82
CA ARG A 381 -10.87 19.26 -23.53
C ARG A 381 -11.97 19.95 -22.75
N PHE A 382 -11.89 19.91 -21.41
CA PHE A 382 -12.87 20.55 -20.51
C PHE A 382 -12.51 22.01 -20.15
N GLY A 383 -11.40 22.55 -20.67
CA GLY A 383 -10.92 23.89 -20.31
C GLY A 383 -10.45 24.01 -18.86
N MET A 384 -10.04 22.90 -18.24
CA MET A 384 -9.47 22.84 -16.89
C MET A 384 -7.94 22.96 -16.99
N VAL A 385 -7.29 23.29 -15.84
CA VAL A 385 -5.82 23.21 -15.73
C VAL A 385 -5.38 21.76 -15.92
N PRO A 386 -4.53 21.45 -16.94
CA PRO A 386 -4.20 20.08 -17.27
C PRO A 386 -3.03 19.55 -16.40
N ASP A 387 -3.23 19.47 -15.08
CA ASP A 387 -2.24 19.05 -14.09
C ASP A 387 -2.19 17.52 -13.88
N GLY A 388 -3.15 16.78 -14.46
CA GLY A 388 -3.24 15.32 -14.35
C GLY A 388 -3.74 14.82 -12.97
N HIS A 389 -4.21 15.74 -12.11
CA HIS A 389 -4.82 15.36 -10.83
C HIS A 389 -6.33 15.15 -11.01
N PRO A 390 -6.89 13.98 -10.61
CA PRO A 390 -8.32 13.71 -10.73
C PRO A 390 -9.10 14.36 -9.58
N SER A 391 -9.14 15.70 -9.58
CA SER A 391 -9.87 16.47 -8.58
C SER A 391 -11.36 16.14 -8.57
N ARG A 392 -12.09 16.48 -7.50
CA ARG A 392 -13.55 16.30 -7.43
C ARG A 392 -14.26 16.93 -8.63
N ALA A 393 -13.90 18.15 -8.98
CA ALA A 393 -14.48 18.85 -10.14
C ALA A 393 -14.24 18.08 -11.46
N PHE A 394 -13.05 17.50 -11.64
CA PHE A 394 -12.78 16.65 -12.81
C PHE A 394 -13.61 15.36 -12.79
N LEU A 395 -13.70 14.67 -11.65
CA LEU A 395 -14.50 13.44 -11.52
C LEU A 395 -15.99 13.70 -11.84
N ASP A 396 -16.53 14.81 -11.36
CA ASP A 396 -17.91 15.23 -11.67
C ASP A 396 -18.09 15.49 -13.17
N GLN A 397 -17.12 16.14 -13.80
CA GLN A 397 -17.16 16.46 -15.24
C GLN A 397 -17.12 15.20 -16.12
N VAL A 398 -16.39 14.16 -15.71
CA VAL A 398 -16.36 12.87 -16.44
C VAL A 398 -17.49 11.93 -16.02
N GLY A 399 -18.36 12.31 -15.10
CA GLY A 399 -19.53 11.54 -14.66
C GLY A 399 -19.20 10.43 -13.66
N VAL A 400 -18.15 10.60 -12.86
CA VAL A 400 -17.81 9.69 -11.73
C VAL A 400 -18.44 10.24 -10.46
N ALA A 401 -19.47 9.56 -9.97
CA ALA A 401 -20.19 9.96 -8.75
C ALA A 401 -19.30 9.85 -7.51
N ALA A 402 -19.52 10.74 -6.53
CA ALA A 402 -18.87 10.65 -5.23
C ALA A 402 -19.21 9.31 -4.54
N ALA A 403 -18.22 8.65 -3.95
CA ALA A 403 -18.45 7.47 -3.14
C ALA A 403 -19.23 7.89 -1.87
N ARG A 404 -20.42 7.30 -1.67
CA ARG A 404 -21.23 7.50 -0.47
C ARG A 404 -20.79 6.55 0.63
#